data_11fde5700e5d206bb9839b4ae35a8683
#
_entry.id   11fde5700e5d206bb9839b4ae35a8683
#
_cell.length_a   1.000
_cell.length_b   1.000
_cell.length_c   1.000
_cell.angle_alpha   90.00
_cell.angle_beta   90.00
_cell.angle_gamma   90.00
#
_symmetry.space_group_name_H-M   'P 1'
#
loop_
_entity.id
_entity.type
_entity.pdbx_description
1 polymer ?
#
loop_
_entity_poly.entity_id
_entity_poly.type
_entity_poly.pdbx_seq_one_letter_code
_entity_poly.pdbx_strand_id
1 'polypeptide(L)'
;MTTTPAAASNPTGIPSVVCRHCHTAVPAGSFCGYCGADQNSRTGSRTALLRPGVFAVAPREPIALPMVISTLFPQLPPIYRNPFRIGMGIMLLGVVAFSALRLLGPLVSLVALGVPALFVLYLWQADVWRDMPIRALVVAAAVGAVLGAGWVGLTGGLVARSYGIPMAAGFLLQGLSGAGLIISVGGAILMVLPALVVRVVVRMFKTDSRESLDGFVIGALGSLCFTAAATTTRLAPQFVSGLIDEVRPLRLFIEAVLYGIAVPLTAASVGGLIGIVLWFRPGRRADEHPRVVRAALAAFTILVVVIYTAIWVIDASRLPKWPLLGLHIVMTVIALLAARVCLQLALLHEEPDPFTGRPVLCVHCEHVVPDMPFCPACGAASRASSRSSRRLRWESPPTRQAGTSSADV
;
A
#
# COMPACT_ATOMS: atom_id res chain seq x y z
N MET A 1 24.40 3.89 -48.48
CA MET A 1 24.10 2.48 -48.21
C MET A 1 24.11 2.31 -46.69
N THR A 2 22.94 2.43 -46.06
CA THR A 2 22.76 2.27 -44.62
C THR A 2 22.43 0.81 -44.35
N THR A 3 23.39 0.07 -43.84
CA THR A 3 23.22 -1.31 -43.38
C THR A 3 22.32 -1.32 -42.18
N THR A 4 21.10 -1.83 -42.33
CA THR A 4 20.17 -2.15 -41.23
C THR A 4 20.83 -3.24 -40.37
N PRO A 5 21.01 -3.05 -39.07
CA PRO A 5 21.54 -4.11 -38.21
C PRO A 5 20.55 -5.28 -38.21
N ALA A 6 21.06 -6.47 -38.50
CA ALA A 6 20.31 -7.72 -38.50
C ALA A 6 19.65 -7.91 -37.11
N ALA A 7 18.35 -8.17 -37.12
CA ALA A 7 17.58 -8.53 -35.94
C ALA A 7 18.19 -9.81 -35.34
N ALA A 8 18.77 -9.70 -34.17
CA ALA A 8 19.23 -10.84 -33.39
C ALA A 8 18.01 -11.74 -33.11
N SER A 9 17.99 -12.92 -33.68
CA SER A 9 16.93 -13.91 -33.48
C SER A 9 16.97 -14.40 -32.01
N ASN A 10 16.00 -13.98 -31.22
CA ASN A 10 15.79 -14.49 -29.88
C ASN A 10 15.47 -16.00 -29.96
N PRO A 11 15.96 -16.84 -29.01
CA PRO A 11 15.73 -18.29 -29.02
C PRO A 11 14.23 -18.67 -28.91
N THR A 12 13.35 -17.71 -28.66
CA THR A 12 11.88 -17.89 -28.56
C THR A 12 11.14 -17.70 -29.89
N GLY A 13 11.81 -17.32 -30.99
CA GLY A 13 11.17 -17.06 -32.28
C GLY A 13 10.26 -15.82 -32.32
N ILE A 14 10.21 -15.01 -31.25
CA ILE A 14 9.44 -13.78 -31.21
C ILE A 14 10.25 -12.65 -31.83
N PRO A 15 9.69 -11.84 -32.75
CA PRO A 15 10.40 -10.72 -33.35
C PRO A 15 10.84 -9.72 -32.29
N SER A 16 12.03 -9.17 -32.40
CA SER A 16 12.55 -8.14 -31.52
C SER A 16 12.28 -6.74 -32.06
N VAL A 17 11.92 -5.82 -31.19
CA VAL A 17 11.68 -4.39 -31.46
C VAL A 17 12.57 -3.54 -30.55
N VAL A 18 13.16 -2.48 -31.10
CA VAL A 18 13.93 -1.54 -30.28
C VAL A 18 12.95 -0.61 -29.55
N CYS A 19 13.03 -0.61 -28.23
CA CYS A 19 12.19 0.26 -27.40
C CYS A 19 12.54 1.74 -27.64
N ARG A 20 11.52 2.58 -27.84
CA ARG A 20 11.70 4.03 -28.06
C ARG A 20 12.19 4.79 -26.83
N HIS A 21 12.02 4.21 -25.63
CA HIS A 21 12.40 4.87 -24.37
C HIS A 21 13.78 4.46 -23.85
N CYS A 22 14.06 3.16 -23.79
CA CYS A 22 15.32 2.66 -23.23
C CYS A 22 16.31 2.19 -24.31
N HIS A 23 15.95 2.29 -25.60
CA HIS A 23 16.75 1.90 -26.76
C HIS A 23 17.27 0.45 -26.74
N THR A 24 16.69 -0.39 -25.88
CA THR A 24 17.05 -1.81 -25.76
C THR A 24 16.19 -2.65 -26.71
N ALA A 25 16.79 -3.64 -27.37
CA ALA A 25 16.06 -4.61 -28.17
C ALA A 25 15.29 -5.57 -27.23
N VAL A 26 13.97 -5.59 -27.36
CA VAL A 26 13.06 -6.38 -26.54
C VAL A 26 12.08 -7.16 -27.41
N PRO A 27 11.52 -8.27 -26.95
CA PRO A 27 10.45 -8.96 -27.66
C PRO A 27 9.29 -8.03 -28.00
N ALA A 28 8.73 -8.17 -29.21
CA ALA A 28 7.59 -7.39 -29.65
C ALA A 28 6.40 -7.59 -28.70
N GLY A 29 5.76 -6.48 -28.30
CA GLY A 29 4.61 -6.49 -27.40
C GLY A 29 4.07 -5.08 -27.21
N SER A 30 2.92 -4.94 -26.56
CA SER A 30 2.34 -3.64 -26.24
C SER A 30 3.20 -2.83 -25.25
N PHE A 31 3.98 -3.50 -24.43
CA PHE A 31 4.85 -2.90 -23.42
C PHE A 31 6.29 -3.38 -23.55
N CYS A 32 7.23 -2.52 -23.20
CA CYS A 32 8.63 -2.90 -23.13
C CYS A 32 8.89 -3.84 -21.95
N GLY A 33 9.36 -5.06 -22.21
CA GLY A 33 9.66 -6.04 -21.17
C GLY A 33 10.79 -5.59 -20.23
N TYR A 34 11.67 -4.67 -20.66
CA TYR A 34 12.80 -4.19 -19.88
C TYR A 34 12.46 -2.96 -19.04
N CYS A 35 11.78 -1.96 -19.60
CA CYS A 35 11.52 -0.70 -18.88
C CYS A 35 10.02 -0.43 -18.60
N GLY A 36 9.10 -1.30 -19.02
CA GLY A 36 7.67 -1.15 -18.79
C GLY A 36 6.96 -0.04 -19.59
N ALA A 37 7.65 0.62 -20.53
CA ALA A 37 7.04 1.68 -21.33
C ALA A 37 6.02 1.12 -22.31
N ASP A 38 4.88 1.80 -22.50
CA ASP A 38 3.90 1.49 -23.53
C ASP A 38 4.48 1.82 -24.92
N GLN A 39 4.59 0.80 -25.79
CA GLN A 39 5.15 0.91 -27.11
C GLN A 39 4.21 1.60 -28.10
N ASN A 40 2.90 1.60 -27.81
CA ASN A 40 1.86 2.17 -28.68
C ASN A 40 1.59 3.65 -28.37
N SER A 41 2.03 4.15 -27.19
CA SER A 41 1.79 5.54 -26.81
C SER A 41 2.67 6.50 -27.63
N ARG A 42 2.03 7.44 -28.35
CA ARG A 42 2.70 8.52 -29.08
C ARG A 42 3.16 9.68 -28.17
N THR A 43 2.85 9.63 -26.89
CA THR A 43 3.17 10.68 -25.91
C THR A 43 4.66 10.66 -25.59
N GLY A 44 5.37 11.60 -26.19
CA GLY A 44 6.80 11.79 -25.97
C GLY A 44 7.14 12.19 -24.53
N SER A 45 8.24 11.72 -24.11
CA SER A 45 9.27 12.16 -23.16
C SER A 45 8.94 12.96 -21.87
N ARG A 46 7.89 13.76 -21.76
CA ARG A 46 7.64 14.60 -20.56
C ARG A 46 7.17 13.81 -19.32
N THR A 47 6.76 12.58 -19.49
CA THR A 47 6.26 11.69 -18.42
C THR A 47 7.12 10.43 -18.23
N ALA A 48 8.38 10.46 -18.71
CA ALA A 48 9.28 9.30 -18.68
C ALA A 48 9.50 8.75 -17.26
N LEU A 49 9.47 9.62 -16.24
CA LEU A 49 9.66 9.23 -14.84
C LEU A 49 8.48 8.41 -14.29
N LEU A 50 7.25 8.78 -14.60
CA LEU A 50 6.03 8.18 -14.01
C LEU A 50 5.35 7.16 -14.92
N ARG A 51 5.50 7.28 -16.23
CA ARG A 51 4.86 6.42 -17.25
C ARG A 51 3.36 6.18 -16.97
N PRO A 52 2.52 7.22 -17.02
CA PRO A 52 1.18 7.24 -16.43
C PRO A 52 0.13 6.34 -17.10
N GLY A 53 0.40 5.74 -18.25
CA GLY A 53 -0.58 4.98 -19.02
C GLY A 53 -1.11 3.73 -18.32
N VAL A 54 -0.26 3.06 -17.54
CA VAL A 54 -0.61 1.84 -16.78
C VAL A 54 0.08 1.87 -15.43
N PHE A 55 -0.66 1.51 -14.37
CA PHE A 55 -0.10 1.29 -13.06
C PHE A 55 0.59 -0.09 -13.02
N ALA A 56 1.88 -0.13 -12.69
CA ALA A 56 2.71 -1.34 -12.81
C ALA A 56 2.30 -2.50 -11.88
N VAL A 57 1.48 -2.25 -10.87
CA VAL A 57 0.88 -3.27 -9.98
C VAL A 57 -0.39 -3.85 -10.59
N ALA A 58 -1.17 -3.04 -11.31
CA ALA A 58 -2.47 -3.42 -11.81
C ALA A 58 -2.60 -3.04 -13.30
N PRO A 59 -2.52 -4.02 -14.22
CA PRO A 59 -2.70 -3.77 -15.64
C PRO A 59 -4.02 -3.06 -15.95
N ARG A 60 -4.00 -2.12 -16.90
CA ARG A 60 -5.17 -1.33 -17.32
C ARG A 60 -5.75 -0.38 -16.29
N GLU A 61 -5.14 -0.22 -15.12
CA GLU A 61 -5.53 0.78 -14.14
C GLU A 61 -4.65 2.04 -14.30
N PRO A 62 -5.22 3.21 -14.60
CA PRO A 62 -4.44 4.45 -14.67
C PRO A 62 -3.96 4.85 -13.27
N ILE A 63 -2.80 5.49 -13.21
CA ILE A 63 -2.17 5.92 -11.96
C ILE A 63 -3.02 6.99 -11.21
N ALA A 64 -3.79 7.78 -11.94
CA ALA A 64 -4.57 8.89 -11.40
C ALA A 64 -5.84 8.47 -10.62
N LEU A 65 -6.24 7.20 -10.67
CA LEU A 65 -7.42 6.72 -9.94
C LEU A 65 -7.03 6.18 -8.56
N PRO A 66 -7.64 6.67 -7.47
CA PRO A 66 -7.34 6.24 -6.11
C PRO A 66 -7.98 4.87 -5.78
N MET A 67 -7.56 3.81 -6.48
CA MET A 67 -8.04 2.46 -6.22
C MET A 67 -7.41 1.91 -4.93
N VAL A 68 -8.24 1.75 -3.89
CA VAL A 68 -7.79 1.29 -2.56
C VAL A 68 -7.11 -0.08 -2.65
N ILE A 69 -7.73 -1.05 -3.34
CA ILE A 69 -7.27 -2.44 -3.37
C ILE A 69 -5.90 -2.57 -4.02
N SER A 70 -5.70 -2.02 -5.21
CA SER A 70 -4.42 -2.12 -5.92
C SER A 70 -3.32 -1.25 -5.29
N THR A 71 -3.68 -0.29 -4.45
CA THR A 71 -2.72 0.59 -3.77
C THR A 71 -2.26 -0.01 -2.44
N LEU A 72 -3.19 -0.47 -1.60
CA LEU A 72 -2.85 -1.00 -0.27
C LEU A 72 -2.50 -2.49 -0.29
N PHE A 73 -2.95 -3.23 -1.31
CA PHE A 73 -2.69 -4.66 -1.48
C PHE A 73 -1.95 -4.92 -2.81
N PRO A 74 -0.72 -4.40 -2.97
CA PRO A 74 -0.04 -4.36 -4.26
C PRO A 74 0.27 -5.74 -4.85
N GLN A 75 0.53 -6.74 -4.02
CA GLN A 75 0.86 -8.11 -4.46
C GLN A 75 -0.35 -9.03 -4.61
N LEU A 76 -1.57 -8.50 -4.43
CA LEU A 76 -2.78 -9.30 -4.50
C LEU A 76 -3.06 -9.79 -5.93
N PRO A 77 -3.11 -11.10 -6.18
CA PRO A 77 -3.42 -11.65 -7.49
C PRO A 77 -4.79 -11.18 -7.99
N PRO A 78 -4.99 -11.03 -9.32
CA PRO A 78 -6.24 -10.52 -9.89
C PRO A 78 -7.48 -11.32 -9.48
N ILE A 79 -7.34 -12.64 -9.33
CA ILE A 79 -8.42 -13.56 -8.92
C ILE A 79 -9.00 -13.22 -7.54
N TYR A 80 -8.18 -12.70 -6.62
CA TYR A 80 -8.60 -12.34 -5.27
C TYR A 80 -9.08 -10.89 -5.13
N ARG A 81 -8.96 -10.05 -6.15
CA ARG A 81 -9.36 -8.63 -6.08
C ARG A 81 -10.86 -8.44 -5.90
N ASN A 82 -11.68 -9.28 -6.54
CA ASN A 82 -13.13 -9.21 -6.39
C ASN A 82 -13.60 -9.63 -4.98
N PRO A 83 -13.16 -10.77 -4.40
CA PRO A 83 -13.42 -11.10 -3.00
C PRO A 83 -13.04 -9.97 -2.02
N PHE A 84 -11.91 -9.28 -2.25
CA PHE A 84 -11.52 -8.14 -1.41
C PHE A 84 -12.45 -6.94 -1.56
N ARG A 85 -12.94 -6.64 -2.76
CA ARG A 85 -13.97 -5.59 -2.98
C ARG A 85 -15.25 -5.94 -2.22
N ILE A 86 -15.68 -7.19 -2.27
CA ILE A 86 -16.84 -7.68 -1.53
C ILE A 86 -16.58 -7.56 -0.02
N GLY A 87 -15.43 -7.99 0.49
CA GLY A 87 -15.05 -7.86 1.90
C GLY A 87 -15.08 -6.40 2.39
N MET A 88 -14.58 -5.46 1.57
CA MET A 88 -14.64 -4.03 1.88
C MET A 88 -16.08 -3.50 1.85
N GLY A 89 -16.92 -3.99 0.92
CA GLY A 89 -18.34 -3.68 0.86
C GLY A 89 -19.10 -4.20 2.09
N ILE A 90 -18.81 -5.43 2.53
CA ILE A 90 -19.39 -6.02 3.75
C ILE A 90 -18.96 -5.21 5.00
N MET A 91 -17.71 -4.79 5.06
CA MET A 91 -17.22 -3.93 6.16
C MET A 91 -17.99 -2.60 6.21
N LEU A 92 -18.18 -1.94 5.06
CA LEU A 92 -18.95 -0.71 4.98
C LEU A 92 -20.43 -0.92 5.34
N LEU A 93 -21.03 -2.01 4.85
CA LEU A 93 -22.40 -2.39 5.21
C LEU A 93 -22.53 -2.67 6.71
N GLY A 94 -21.53 -3.35 7.31
CA GLY A 94 -21.47 -3.56 8.76
C GLY A 94 -21.41 -2.26 9.54
N VAL A 95 -20.59 -1.29 9.10
CA VAL A 95 -20.55 0.06 9.70
C VAL A 95 -21.93 0.72 9.66
N VAL A 96 -22.61 0.68 8.52
CA VAL A 96 -23.97 1.24 8.37
C VAL A 96 -24.95 0.53 9.29
N ALA A 97 -24.99 -0.81 9.25
CA ALA A 97 -25.94 -1.61 10.02
C ALA A 97 -25.74 -1.46 11.53
N PHE A 98 -24.51 -1.58 12.04
CA PHE A 98 -24.21 -1.44 13.47
C PHE A 98 -24.43 -0.01 13.97
N SER A 99 -24.19 0.99 13.14
CA SER A 99 -24.52 2.38 13.47
C SER A 99 -26.02 2.62 13.54
N ALA A 100 -26.79 2.08 12.60
CA ALA A 100 -28.26 2.20 12.56
C ALA A 100 -28.92 1.46 13.74
N LEU A 101 -28.44 0.26 14.03
CA LEU A 101 -28.92 -0.58 15.14
C LEU A 101 -28.32 -0.17 16.50
N ARG A 102 -27.43 0.81 16.54
CA ARG A 102 -26.73 1.29 17.75
C ARG A 102 -25.97 0.20 18.50
N LEU A 103 -25.44 -0.78 17.79
CA LEU A 103 -24.67 -1.88 18.35
C LEU A 103 -23.20 -1.46 18.53
N LEU A 104 -22.89 -0.85 19.66
CA LEU A 104 -21.57 -0.23 19.90
C LEU A 104 -20.43 -1.23 19.96
N GLY A 105 -20.57 -2.35 20.66
CA GLY A 105 -19.51 -3.35 20.76
C GLY A 105 -19.05 -3.87 19.39
N PRO A 106 -19.93 -4.42 18.54
CA PRO A 106 -19.59 -4.82 17.19
C PRO A 106 -19.05 -3.67 16.32
N LEU A 107 -19.63 -2.45 16.45
CA LEU A 107 -19.19 -1.28 15.70
C LEU A 107 -17.74 -0.90 16.04
N VAL A 108 -17.41 -0.80 17.32
CA VAL A 108 -16.06 -0.47 17.79
C VAL A 108 -15.05 -1.54 17.36
N SER A 109 -15.42 -2.82 17.46
CA SER A 109 -14.57 -3.92 17.01
C SER A 109 -14.29 -3.84 15.49
N LEU A 110 -15.33 -3.54 14.70
CA LEU A 110 -15.21 -3.38 13.25
C LEU A 110 -14.36 -2.16 12.89
N VAL A 111 -14.54 -1.04 13.59
CA VAL A 111 -13.78 0.20 13.41
C VAL A 111 -12.29 0.00 13.74
N ALA A 112 -11.97 -0.67 14.83
CA ALA A 112 -10.60 -0.86 15.26
C ALA A 112 -9.87 -1.92 14.44
N LEU A 113 -10.54 -3.03 14.08
CA LEU A 113 -9.90 -4.22 13.54
C LEU A 113 -10.26 -4.51 12.08
N GLY A 114 -11.25 -3.87 11.47
CA GLY A 114 -11.74 -4.20 10.13
C GLY A 114 -10.66 -4.08 9.05
N VAL A 115 -10.02 -2.91 8.91
CA VAL A 115 -8.94 -2.72 7.92
C VAL A 115 -7.69 -3.54 8.26
N PRO A 116 -7.20 -3.60 9.51
CA PRO A 116 -6.12 -4.51 9.91
C PRO A 116 -6.39 -5.98 9.58
N ALA A 117 -7.61 -6.48 9.84
CA ALA A 117 -7.99 -7.86 9.53
C ALA A 117 -7.95 -8.14 8.02
N LEU A 118 -8.47 -7.21 7.20
CA LEU A 118 -8.34 -7.31 5.75
C LEU A 118 -6.88 -7.31 5.30
N PHE A 119 -6.01 -6.55 5.97
CA PHE A 119 -4.59 -6.55 5.65
C PHE A 119 -3.90 -7.86 6.01
N VAL A 120 -4.24 -8.47 7.15
CA VAL A 120 -3.74 -9.80 7.53
C VAL A 120 -4.24 -10.87 6.54
N LEU A 121 -5.50 -10.80 6.13
CA LEU A 121 -6.04 -11.69 5.09
C LEU A 121 -5.30 -11.53 3.76
N TYR A 122 -4.96 -10.30 3.37
CA TYR A 122 -4.12 -10.03 2.21
C TYR A 122 -2.75 -10.71 2.31
N LEU A 123 -2.06 -10.60 3.46
CA LEU A 123 -0.76 -11.24 3.66
C LEU A 123 -0.83 -12.76 3.43
N TRP A 124 -1.94 -13.36 3.81
CA TRP A 124 -2.19 -14.78 3.59
C TRP A 124 -2.44 -15.09 2.11
N GLN A 125 -3.39 -14.39 1.47
CA GLN A 125 -3.80 -14.71 0.09
C GLN A 125 -2.75 -14.35 -0.97
N ALA A 126 -1.89 -13.38 -0.69
CA ALA A 126 -0.78 -13.01 -1.57
C ALA A 126 0.50 -13.83 -1.30
N ASP A 127 0.45 -14.82 -0.39
CA ASP A 127 1.59 -15.64 0.04
C ASP A 127 2.81 -14.82 0.55
N VAL A 128 2.58 -13.58 0.95
CA VAL A 128 3.64 -12.66 1.40
C VAL A 128 4.34 -13.20 2.65
N TRP A 129 3.60 -13.91 3.51
CA TRP A 129 4.12 -14.53 4.71
C TRP A 129 5.18 -15.62 4.44
N ARG A 130 5.21 -16.21 3.22
CA ARG A 130 6.24 -17.16 2.78
C ARG A 130 7.50 -16.46 2.31
N ASP A 131 7.37 -15.26 1.79
CA ASP A 131 8.46 -14.48 1.20
C ASP A 131 9.24 -13.70 2.25
N MET A 132 8.61 -13.37 3.37
CA MET A 132 9.21 -12.63 4.48
C MET A 132 9.30 -13.48 5.75
N PRO A 133 10.35 -13.29 6.57
CA PRO A 133 10.42 -13.95 7.85
C PRO A 133 9.24 -13.50 8.73
N ILE A 134 8.42 -14.45 9.16
CA ILE A 134 7.23 -14.16 9.99
C ILE A 134 7.59 -13.33 11.23
N ARG A 135 8.80 -13.49 11.75
CA ARG A 135 9.35 -12.70 12.87
C ARG A 135 9.36 -11.19 12.56
N ALA A 136 9.66 -10.79 11.32
CA ALA A 136 9.64 -9.39 10.92
C ALA A 136 8.22 -8.81 10.93
N LEU A 137 7.23 -9.56 10.45
CA LEU A 137 5.82 -9.17 10.47
C LEU A 137 5.29 -9.08 11.91
N VAL A 138 5.60 -10.08 12.74
CA VAL A 138 5.20 -10.10 14.15
C VAL A 138 5.84 -8.93 14.93
N VAL A 139 7.12 -8.65 14.70
CA VAL A 139 7.79 -7.50 15.33
C VAL A 139 7.18 -6.18 14.88
N ALA A 140 6.88 -6.01 13.58
CA ALA A 140 6.21 -4.80 13.08
C ALA A 140 4.85 -4.60 13.75
N ALA A 141 4.05 -5.66 13.81
CA ALA A 141 2.71 -5.63 14.41
C ALA A 141 2.77 -5.36 15.92
N ALA A 142 3.65 -6.07 16.65
CA ALA A 142 3.78 -5.93 18.09
C ALA A 142 4.31 -4.55 18.50
N VAL A 143 5.36 -4.07 17.84
CA VAL A 143 5.90 -2.71 18.09
C VAL A 143 4.84 -1.66 17.76
N GLY A 144 4.14 -1.78 16.63
CA GLY A 144 3.04 -0.88 16.28
C GLY A 144 1.97 -0.87 17.36
N ALA A 145 1.48 -2.02 17.77
CA ALA A 145 0.43 -2.13 18.78
C ALA A 145 0.86 -1.57 20.14
N VAL A 146 2.04 -1.91 20.63
CA VAL A 146 2.57 -1.41 21.92
C VAL A 146 2.74 0.10 21.89
N LEU A 147 3.29 0.65 20.80
CA LEU A 147 3.47 2.10 20.67
C LEU A 147 2.13 2.83 20.57
N GLY A 148 1.16 2.28 19.81
CA GLY A 148 -0.17 2.88 19.67
C GLY A 148 -0.94 2.92 20.98
N ALA A 149 -1.05 1.78 21.67
CA ALA A 149 -1.71 1.69 22.96
C ALA A 149 -0.98 2.53 24.04
N GLY A 150 0.36 2.42 24.07
CA GLY A 150 1.19 3.16 25.03
C GLY A 150 1.09 4.68 24.84
N TRP A 151 1.07 5.16 23.61
CA TRP A 151 0.94 6.58 23.31
C TRP A 151 -0.40 7.15 23.77
N VAL A 152 -1.50 6.45 23.45
CA VAL A 152 -2.84 6.86 23.88
C VAL A 152 -2.97 6.76 25.40
N GLY A 153 -2.45 5.70 26.00
CA GLY A 153 -2.44 5.53 27.46
C GLY A 153 -1.66 6.64 28.19
N LEU A 154 -0.46 6.94 27.70
CA LEU A 154 0.39 8.00 28.28
C LEU A 154 -0.26 9.38 28.14
N THR A 155 -0.64 9.75 26.92
CA THR A 155 -1.20 11.10 26.65
C THR A 155 -2.56 11.29 27.30
N GLY A 156 -3.42 10.26 27.31
CA GLY A 156 -4.70 10.30 28.03
C GLY A 156 -4.52 10.40 29.52
N GLY A 157 -3.56 9.68 30.10
CA GLY A 157 -3.22 9.78 31.53
C GLY A 157 -2.67 11.14 31.92
N LEU A 158 -1.83 11.75 31.06
CA LEU A 158 -1.33 13.11 31.31
C LEU A 158 -2.45 14.15 31.24
N VAL A 159 -3.36 14.06 30.28
CA VAL A 159 -4.52 14.93 30.15
C VAL A 159 -5.44 14.74 31.38
N ALA A 160 -5.74 13.51 31.79
CA ALA A 160 -6.56 13.23 32.96
C ALA A 160 -5.99 13.87 34.24
N ARG A 161 -4.67 13.73 34.43
CA ARG A 161 -4.00 14.36 35.61
C ARG A 161 -4.01 15.88 35.56
N SER A 162 -3.76 16.48 34.38
CA SER A 162 -3.68 17.95 34.27
C SER A 162 -5.02 18.63 34.45
N TYR A 163 -6.13 17.96 34.15
CA TYR A 163 -7.48 18.49 34.31
C TYR A 163 -8.22 17.94 35.54
N GLY A 164 -7.60 17.06 36.34
CA GLY A 164 -8.23 16.45 37.52
C GLY A 164 -9.46 15.59 37.17
N ILE A 165 -9.50 14.98 36.00
CA ILE A 165 -10.64 14.20 35.49
C ILE A 165 -10.33 12.69 35.50
N PRO A 166 -11.37 11.82 35.48
CA PRO A 166 -11.18 10.40 35.38
C PRO A 166 -10.39 10.03 34.08
N MET A 167 -9.55 8.99 34.17
CA MET A 167 -8.68 8.56 33.04
C MET A 167 -9.48 8.27 31.77
N ALA A 168 -10.68 7.72 31.91
CA ALA A 168 -11.59 7.48 30.77
C ALA A 168 -11.96 8.77 30.03
N ALA A 169 -12.21 9.86 30.75
CA ALA A 169 -12.46 11.17 30.13
C ALA A 169 -11.19 11.77 29.52
N GLY A 170 -10.01 11.51 30.12
CA GLY A 170 -8.72 11.92 29.54
C GLY A 170 -8.48 11.36 28.15
N PHE A 171 -8.83 10.10 27.89
CA PHE A 171 -8.72 9.50 26.56
C PHE A 171 -9.60 10.18 25.51
N LEU A 172 -10.78 10.66 25.88
CA LEU A 172 -11.71 11.32 24.97
C LEU A 172 -11.30 12.78 24.69
N LEU A 173 -10.67 13.45 25.68
CA LEU A 173 -10.34 14.88 25.61
C LEU A 173 -8.92 15.17 25.08
N GLN A 174 -8.13 14.15 24.72
CA GLN A 174 -6.76 14.33 24.22
C GLN A 174 -6.66 15.36 23.08
N GLY A 175 -7.57 15.28 22.12
CA GLY A 175 -7.59 16.17 20.96
C GLY A 175 -8.03 17.60 21.28
N LEU A 176 -8.78 17.81 22.38
CA LEU A 176 -9.30 19.12 22.77
C LEU A 176 -8.35 19.91 23.70
N SER A 177 -7.28 19.28 24.17
CA SER A 177 -6.29 19.91 25.04
C SER A 177 -5.36 20.83 24.25
N GLY A 178 -4.81 21.87 24.91
CA GLY A 178 -3.78 22.72 24.32
C GLY A 178 -2.51 21.97 23.85
N ALA A 179 -2.32 20.73 24.35
CA ALA A 179 -1.25 19.82 23.91
C ALA A 179 -1.59 19.00 22.64
N GLY A 180 -2.77 19.20 22.04
CA GLY A 180 -3.24 18.40 20.90
C GLY A 180 -2.26 18.33 19.74
N LEU A 181 -1.57 19.44 19.41
CA LEU A 181 -0.54 19.47 18.38
C LEU A 181 0.66 18.56 18.74
N ILE A 182 1.15 18.64 19.98
CA ILE A 182 2.28 17.81 20.45
C ILE A 182 1.90 16.34 20.43
N ILE A 183 0.68 16.01 20.85
CA ILE A 183 0.14 14.65 20.83
C ILE A 183 0.05 14.13 19.39
N SER A 184 -0.39 14.96 18.45
CA SER A 184 -0.54 14.61 17.03
C SER A 184 0.82 14.36 16.36
N VAL A 185 1.77 15.26 16.53
CA VAL A 185 3.12 15.16 15.99
C VAL A 185 3.85 13.95 16.62
N GLY A 186 3.74 13.78 17.93
CA GLY A 186 4.35 12.64 18.63
C GLY A 186 3.79 11.30 18.15
N GLY A 187 2.49 11.18 17.96
CA GLY A 187 1.85 9.99 17.40
C GLY A 187 2.34 9.69 15.97
N ALA A 188 2.45 10.71 15.11
CA ALA A 188 2.98 10.55 13.77
C ALA A 188 4.44 10.08 13.75
N ILE A 189 5.29 10.60 14.65
CA ILE A 189 6.68 10.18 14.81
C ILE A 189 6.74 8.72 15.29
N LEU A 190 5.95 8.34 16.29
CA LEU A 190 5.93 6.98 16.82
C LEU A 190 5.46 5.96 15.79
N MET A 191 4.57 6.34 14.88
CA MET A 191 4.09 5.47 13.82
C MET A 191 5.17 5.09 12.80
N VAL A 192 6.28 5.86 12.71
CA VAL A 192 7.44 5.56 11.86
C VAL A 192 8.30 4.44 12.45
N LEU A 193 8.33 4.32 13.78
CA LEU A 193 9.25 3.41 14.49
C LEU A 193 9.10 1.93 14.12
N PRO A 194 7.90 1.35 13.92
CA PRO A 194 7.79 -0.07 13.54
C PRO A 194 8.60 -0.41 12.28
N ALA A 195 8.54 0.42 11.24
CA ALA A 195 9.31 0.21 10.03
C ALA A 195 10.82 0.33 10.25
N LEU A 196 11.25 1.30 11.08
CA LEU A 196 12.66 1.48 11.43
C LEU A 196 13.19 0.30 12.24
N VAL A 197 12.46 -0.15 13.26
CA VAL A 197 12.84 -1.31 14.09
C VAL A 197 13.00 -2.56 13.22
N VAL A 198 12.02 -2.84 12.35
CA VAL A 198 12.12 -4.00 11.45
C VAL A 198 13.29 -3.84 10.47
N ARG A 199 13.56 -2.63 9.98
CA ARG A 199 14.73 -2.38 9.11
C ARG A 199 16.04 -2.74 9.80
N VAL A 200 16.18 -2.42 11.09
CA VAL A 200 17.34 -2.80 11.90
C VAL A 200 17.41 -4.31 12.09
N VAL A 201 16.28 -4.94 12.46
CA VAL A 201 16.17 -6.40 12.64
C VAL A 201 16.53 -7.14 11.35
N VAL A 202 15.99 -6.75 10.21
CA VAL A 202 16.30 -7.35 8.90
C VAL A 202 17.79 -7.22 8.55
N ARG A 203 18.42 -6.08 8.87
CA ARG A 203 19.87 -5.90 8.67
C ARG A 203 20.70 -6.81 9.57
N MET A 204 20.30 -6.98 10.83
CA MET A 204 21.03 -7.82 11.78
C MET A 204 20.98 -9.30 11.40
N PHE A 205 19.86 -9.79 10.92
CA PHE A 205 19.65 -11.20 10.58
C PHE A 205 19.95 -11.56 9.12
N LYS A 206 20.49 -10.61 8.32
CA LYS A 206 20.87 -10.81 6.89
C LYS A 206 19.78 -11.48 6.05
N THR A 207 18.49 -11.16 6.33
CA THR A 207 17.37 -11.74 5.59
C THR A 207 17.30 -11.21 4.16
N ASP A 208 16.78 -12.02 3.23
CA ASP A 208 16.68 -11.70 1.79
C ASP A 208 15.58 -10.68 1.45
N SER A 209 14.90 -10.10 2.46
CA SER A 209 13.91 -9.06 2.29
C SER A 209 14.56 -7.76 1.76
N ARG A 210 14.55 -7.60 0.43
CA ARG A 210 15.32 -6.52 -0.24
C ARG A 210 14.46 -5.66 -1.19
N GLU A 211 13.19 -5.99 -1.37
CA GLU A 211 12.31 -5.29 -2.29
C GLU A 211 11.57 -4.14 -1.61
N SER A 212 11.28 -3.07 -2.36
CA SER A 212 10.52 -1.93 -1.86
C SER A 212 9.11 -2.32 -1.41
N LEU A 213 8.50 -3.34 -2.05
CA LEU A 213 7.20 -3.85 -1.64
C LEU A 213 7.24 -4.57 -0.28
N ASP A 214 8.34 -5.24 0.07
CA ASP A 214 8.52 -5.80 1.42
C ASP A 214 8.47 -4.69 2.47
N GLY A 215 9.19 -3.60 2.20
CA GLY A 215 9.17 -2.41 3.04
C GLY A 215 7.76 -1.81 3.18
N PHE A 216 7.03 -1.70 2.06
CA PHE A 216 5.65 -1.23 2.06
C PHE A 216 4.76 -2.06 2.97
N VAL A 217 4.80 -3.39 2.83
CA VAL A 217 3.98 -4.32 3.64
C VAL A 217 4.31 -4.20 5.13
N ILE A 218 5.59 -4.19 5.48
CA ILE A 218 6.05 -4.08 6.88
C ILE A 218 5.60 -2.75 7.49
N GLY A 219 5.80 -1.66 6.77
CA GLY A 219 5.44 -0.33 7.23
C GLY A 219 3.92 -0.16 7.38
N ALA A 220 3.15 -0.60 6.39
CA ALA A 220 1.69 -0.56 6.43
C ALA A 220 1.12 -1.41 7.57
N LEU A 221 1.63 -2.63 7.78
CA LEU A 221 1.23 -3.50 8.88
C LEU A 221 1.50 -2.84 10.24
N GLY A 222 2.71 -2.32 10.45
CA GLY A 222 3.08 -1.64 11.69
C GLY A 222 2.18 -0.44 12.00
N SER A 223 1.89 0.38 10.99
CA SER A 223 1.02 1.55 11.14
C SER A 223 -0.45 1.19 11.36
N LEU A 224 -0.93 0.13 10.71
CA LEU A 224 -2.29 -0.40 10.94
C LEU A 224 -2.44 -0.94 12.36
N CYS A 225 -1.45 -1.71 12.84
CA CYS A 225 -1.46 -2.21 14.23
C CYS A 225 -1.35 -1.07 15.26
N PHE A 226 -0.55 -0.03 14.96
CA PHE A 226 -0.49 1.19 15.77
C PHE A 226 -1.87 1.84 15.87
N THR A 227 -2.52 2.07 14.73
CA THR A 227 -3.82 2.74 14.68
C THR A 227 -4.93 1.91 15.33
N ALA A 228 -4.92 0.59 15.10
CA ALA A 228 -5.87 -0.34 15.71
C ALA A 228 -5.77 -0.32 17.24
N ALA A 229 -4.55 -0.45 17.77
CA ALA A 229 -4.31 -0.44 19.20
C ALA A 229 -4.62 0.92 19.82
N ALA A 230 -4.25 2.02 19.16
CA ALA A 230 -4.58 3.37 19.59
C ALA A 230 -6.11 3.59 19.66
N THR A 231 -6.84 3.17 18.61
CA THR A 231 -8.30 3.27 18.54
C THR A 231 -8.97 2.42 19.62
N THR A 232 -8.53 1.17 19.78
CA THR A 232 -9.06 0.26 20.81
C THR A 232 -8.84 0.82 22.22
N THR A 233 -7.63 1.32 22.51
CA THR A 233 -7.33 1.92 23.82
C THR A 233 -8.16 3.17 24.08
N ARG A 234 -8.34 4.03 23.06
CA ARG A 234 -9.17 5.23 23.16
C ARG A 234 -10.64 4.91 23.42
N LEU A 235 -11.16 3.87 22.80
CA LEU A 235 -12.57 3.48 22.88
C LEU A 235 -12.84 2.46 23.99
N ALA A 236 -11.81 1.92 24.65
CA ALA A 236 -11.95 0.92 25.72
C ALA A 236 -12.96 1.33 26.82
N PRO A 237 -13.01 2.60 27.31
CA PRO A 237 -14.00 3.00 28.30
C PRO A 237 -15.45 2.84 27.84
N GLN A 238 -15.72 2.92 26.55
CA GLN A 238 -17.08 2.76 26.00
C GLN A 238 -17.62 1.33 26.09
N PHE A 239 -16.74 0.33 26.13
CA PHE A 239 -17.14 -1.06 26.36
C PHE A 239 -17.58 -1.32 27.79
N VAL A 240 -17.00 -0.58 28.75
CA VAL A 240 -17.24 -0.80 30.19
C VAL A 240 -18.45 -0.02 30.68
N SER A 241 -18.64 1.20 30.17
CA SER A 241 -19.62 2.13 30.72
C SER A 241 -21.03 1.93 30.19
N GLY A 242 -21.22 1.26 29.06
CA GLY A 242 -22.54 1.06 28.46
C GLY A 242 -23.35 2.36 28.20
N LEU A 243 -22.77 3.50 28.53
CA LEU A 243 -23.40 4.80 28.62
C LEU A 243 -23.39 5.50 27.25
N ILE A 244 -24.28 5.10 26.35
CA ILE A 244 -24.61 6.00 25.22
C ILE A 244 -26.10 5.85 24.90
N ASP A 245 -26.93 6.34 25.75
CA ASP A 245 -28.38 6.32 25.57
C ASP A 245 -28.89 7.37 24.56
N GLU A 246 -28.05 8.35 24.19
CA GLU A 246 -28.52 9.50 23.37
C GLU A 246 -27.71 9.72 22.05
N VAL A 247 -26.81 8.82 21.63
CA VAL A 247 -26.02 9.08 20.42
C VAL A 247 -26.85 8.84 19.16
N ARG A 248 -27.00 9.88 18.35
CA ARG A 248 -27.69 9.82 17.06
C ARG A 248 -26.95 8.83 16.13
N PRO A 249 -27.65 7.89 15.45
CA PRO A 249 -27.05 6.90 14.56
C PRO A 249 -26.13 7.51 13.50
N LEU A 250 -26.49 8.68 12.99
CA LEU A 250 -25.70 9.41 11.99
C LEU A 250 -24.34 9.85 12.52
N ARG A 251 -24.26 10.27 13.79
CA ARG A 251 -22.98 10.62 14.42
C ARG A 251 -22.08 9.40 14.58
N LEU A 252 -22.65 8.26 15.01
CA LEU A 252 -21.94 6.99 15.10
C LEU A 252 -21.38 6.57 13.75
N PHE A 253 -22.19 6.67 12.70
CA PHE A 253 -21.76 6.37 11.33
C PHE A 253 -20.58 7.24 10.88
N ILE A 254 -20.67 8.57 11.07
CA ILE A 254 -19.59 9.48 10.70
C ILE A 254 -18.29 9.12 11.46
N GLU A 255 -18.37 8.93 12.77
CA GLU A 255 -17.20 8.57 13.59
C GLU A 255 -16.65 7.19 13.20
N ALA A 256 -17.49 6.22 12.87
CA ALA A 256 -17.07 4.91 12.41
C ALA A 256 -16.36 4.96 11.03
N VAL A 257 -16.83 5.77 10.10
CA VAL A 257 -16.16 5.96 8.81
C VAL A 257 -14.81 6.68 8.98
N LEU A 258 -14.77 7.70 9.85
CA LEU A 258 -13.53 8.42 10.15
C LEU A 258 -12.47 7.48 10.73
N TYR A 259 -12.76 6.86 11.86
CA TYR A 259 -11.77 6.06 12.62
C TYR A 259 -11.62 4.63 12.12
N GLY A 260 -12.64 4.07 11.44
CA GLY A 260 -12.59 2.70 10.90
C GLY A 260 -12.09 2.59 9.48
N ILE A 261 -12.18 3.66 8.68
CA ILE A 261 -11.81 3.64 7.27
C ILE A 261 -10.76 4.71 6.95
N ALA A 262 -11.08 5.99 7.11
CA ALA A 262 -10.21 7.08 6.65
C ALA A 262 -8.86 7.09 7.38
N VAL A 263 -8.86 7.04 8.71
CA VAL A 263 -7.62 7.05 9.51
C VAL A 263 -6.75 5.81 9.25
N PRO A 264 -7.25 4.56 9.29
CA PRO A 264 -6.44 3.38 8.95
C PRO A 264 -5.87 3.39 7.53
N LEU A 265 -6.63 3.82 6.53
CA LEU A 265 -6.16 3.89 5.15
C LEU A 265 -5.02 4.92 5.00
N THR A 266 -5.16 6.08 5.65
CA THR A 266 -4.10 7.10 5.66
C THR A 266 -2.87 6.61 6.42
N ALA A 267 -3.05 5.96 7.57
CA ALA A 267 -1.96 5.39 8.36
C ALA A 267 -1.20 4.31 7.59
N ALA A 268 -1.92 3.39 6.91
CA ALA A 268 -1.31 2.38 6.06
C ALA A 268 -0.49 3.01 4.91
N SER A 269 -1.00 4.10 4.33
CA SER A 269 -0.28 4.87 3.30
C SER A 269 1.01 5.47 3.85
N VAL A 270 0.96 6.10 5.02
CA VAL A 270 2.16 6.66 5.70
C VAL A 270 3.19 5.57 5.96
N GLY A 271 2.81 4.51 6.66
CA GLY A 271 3.73 3.42 7.01
C GLY A 271 4.28 2.73 5.78
N GLY A 272 3.43 2.46 4.79
CA GLY A 272 3.84 1.86 3.51
C GLY A 272 4.86 2.72 2.76
N LEU A 273 4.64 4.04 2.67
CA LEU A 273 5.57 4.97 2.05
C LEU A 273 6.92 5.04 2.76
N ILE A 274 6.92 5.10 4.08
CA ILE A 274 8.15 5.05 4.89
C ILE A 274 8.89 3.74 4.60
N GLY A 275 8.17 2.63 4.56
CA GLY A 275 8.73 1.33 4.21
C GLY A 275 9.35 1.34 2.81
N ILE A 276 8.68 1.87 1.79
CA ILE A 276 9.24 2.02 0.44
C ILE A 276 10.56 2.79 0.49
N VAL A 277 10.59 3.98 1.10
CA VAL A 277 11.79 4.83 1.15
C VAL A 277 12.96 4.11 1.83
N LEU A 278 12.68 3.39 2.91
CA LEU A 278 13.70 2.66 3.67
C LEU A 278 14.28 1.46 2.91
N TRP A 279 13.48 0.78 2.07
CA TRP A 279 13.88 -0.42 1.31
C TRP A 279 14.30 -0.12 -0.11
N PHE A 280 13.94 1.02 -0.69
CA PHE A 280 14.20 1.35 -2.08
C PHE A 280 15.68 1.28 -2.46
N ARG A 281 15.97 0.51 -3.51
CA ARG A 281 17.30 0.38 -4.12
C ARG A 281 17.19 0.80 -5.60
N PRO A 282 17.78 1.92 -5.98
CA PRO A 282 17.74 2.36 -7.36
C PRO A 282 18.52 1.41 -8.26
N GLY A 283 17.95 1.12 -9.43
CA GLY A 283 18.64 0.43 -10.51
C GLY A 283 19.81 1.25 -11.05
N ARG A 284 20.77 0.57 -11.66
CA ARG A 284 21.98 1.18 -12.25
C ARG A 284 21.83 1.47 -13.76
N ARG A 285 20.63 1.80 -14.22
CA ARG A 285 20.43 2.12 -15.64
C ARG A 285 21.02 3.47 -16.00
N ALA A 286 21.65 3.58 -17.17
CA ALA A 286 22.34 4.81 -17.61
C ALA A 286 21.42 6.04 -17.70
N ASP A 287 20.12 5.83 -17.98
CA ASP A 287 19.13 6.90 -18.19
C ASP A 287 18.37 7.28 -16.91
N GLU A 288 18.69 6.67 -15.76
CA GLU A 288 17.96 6.89 -14.53
C GLU A 288 18.60 7.99 -13.68
N HIS A 289 17.76 8.89 -13.17
CA HIS A 289 18.14 9.92 -12.22
C HIS A 289 17.83 9.45 -10.78
N PRO A 290 18.64 8.60 -10.16
CA PRO A 290 18.32 7.96 -8.87
C PRO A 290 18.11 8.96 -7.74
N ARG A 291 18.76 10.11 -7.81
CA ARG A 291 18.58 11.23 -6.85
C ARG A 291 17.20 11.84 -6.95
N VAL A 292 16.70 12.06 -8.18
CA VAL A 292 15.36 12.62 -8.42
C VAL A 292 14.27 11.66 -7.94
N VAL A 293 14.41 10.37 -8.22
CA VAL A 293 13.45 9.36 -7.75
C VAL A 293 13.42 9.30 -6.23
N ARG A 294 14.58 9.25 -5.57
CA ARG A 294 14.65 9.27 -4.11
C ARG A 294 14.06 10.54 -3.51
N ALA A 295 14.35 11.70 -4.10
CA ALA A 295 13.78 12.97 -3.66
C ALA A 295 12.26 13.00 -3.83
N ALA A 296 11.73 12.48 -4.94
CA ALA A 296 10.30 12.36 -5.17
C ALA A 296 9.63 11.43 -4.14
N LEU A 297 10.20 10.24 -3.90
CA LEU A 297 9.70 9.31 -2.88
C LEU A 297 9.69 9.96 -1.49
N ALA A 298 10.77 10.66 -1.12
CA ALA A 298 10.86 11.37 0.15
C ALA A 298 9.82 12.51 0.24
N ALA A 299 9.65 13.30 -0.81
CA ALA A 299 8.69 14.40 -0.85
C ALA A 299 7.24 13.91 -0.68
N PHE A 300 6.84 12.86 -1.39
CA PHE A 300 5.51 12.25 -1.22
C PHE A 300 5.32 11.65 0.18
N THR A 301 6.37 11.04 0.73
CA THR A 301 6.31 10.50 2.10
C THR A 301 6.12 11.62 3.12
N ILE A 302 6.88 12.70 3.02
CA ILE A 302 6.72 13.89 3.87
C ILE A 302 5.31 14.47 3.72
N LEU A 303 4.81 14.61 2.49
CA LEU A 303 3.44 15.09 2.23
C LEU A 303 2.41 14.25 3.00
N VAL A 304 2.49 12.93 2.91
CA VAL A 304 1.50 12.05 3.56
C VAL A 304 1.65 12.02 5.08
N VAL A 305 2.87 12.16 5.62
CA VAL A 305 3.11 12.36 7.06
C VAL A 305 2.48 13.67 7.54
N VAL A 306 2.65 14.75 6.79
CA VAL A 306 2.03 16.05 7.08
C VAL A 306 0.50 15.94 7.04
N ILE A 307 -0.07 15.28 6.05
CA ILE A 307 -1.52 15.01 5.95
C ILE A 307 -1.99 14.24 7.19
N TYR A 308 -1.30 13.18 7.58
CA TYR A 308 -1.65 12.39 8.75
C TYR A 308 -1.62 13.22 10.04
N THR A 309 -0.59 14.05 10.21
CA THR A 309 -0.49 14.97 11.35
C THR A 309 -1.61 16.00 11.32
N ALA A 310 -1.92 16.56 10.14
CA ALA A 310 -2.99 17.53 9.97
C ALA A 310 -4.37 16.94 10.30
N ILE A 311 -4.64 15.68 9.99
CA ILE A 311 -5.87 14.97 10.36
C ILE A 311 -6.09 15.06 11.89
N TRP A 312 -5.07 14.75 12.67
CA TRP A 312 -5.16 14.82 14.14
C TRP A 312 -5.39 16.24 14.68
N VAL A 313 -4.76 17.24 14.05
CA VAL A 313 -4.95 18.65 14.40
C VAL A 313 -6.38 19.12 14.07
N ILE A 314 -6.91 18.66 12.94
CA ILE A 314 -8.26 18.97 12.50
C ILE A 314 -9.29 18.28 13.40
N ASP A 315 -9.05 17.07 13.86
CA ASP A 315 -9.89 16.36 14.82
C ASP A 315 -10.00 17.13 16.18
N ALA A 316 -8.93 17.83 16.54
CA ALA A 316 -8.93 18.72 17.71
C ALA A 316 -9.71 20.02 17.47
N SER A 317 -10.04 20.36 16.22
CA SER A 317 -10.84 21.54 15.90
C SER A 317 -12.32 21.31 16.25
N ARG A 318 -13.04 22.40 16.53
CA ARG A 318 -14.48 22.35 16.83
C ARG A 318 -15.35 22.35 15.56
N LEU A 319 -14.85 21.79 14.46
CA LEU A 319 -15.59 21.74 13.19
C LEU A 319 -16.84 20.85 13.29
N PRO A 320 -17.92 21.20 12.61
CA PRO A 320 -19.07 20.33 12.46
C PRO A 320 -18.68 18.98 11.83
N LYS A 321 -19.34 17.89 12.21
CA LYS A 321 -18.93 16.52 11.82
C LYS A 321 -18.96 16.26 10.31
N TRP A 322 -19.85 16.89 9.55
CA TRP A 322 -19.93 16.70 8.12
C TRP A 322 -18.75 17.31 7.33
N PRO A 323 -18.37 18.60 7.52
CA PRO A 323 -17.14 19.14 6.96
C PRO A 323 -15.91 18.35 7.37
N LEU A 324 -15.85 17.90 8.62
CA LEU A 324 -14.76 17.07 9.12
C LEU A 324 -14.63 15.76 8.32
N LEU A 325 -15.74 15.04 8.11
CA LEU A 325 -15.76 13.83 7.28
C LEU A 325 -15.28 14.11 5.85
N GLY A 326 -15.82 15.18 5.23
CA GLY A 326 -15.41 15.57 3.88
C GLY A 326 -13.91 15.83 3.77
N LEU A 327 -13.34 16.54 4.73
CA LEU A 327 -11.92 16.86 4.76
C LEU A 327 -11.04 15.60 4.94
N HIS A 328 -11.44 14.67 5.84
CA HIS A 328 -10.74 13.39 6.01
C HIS A 328 -10.78 12.55 4.73
N ILE A 329 -11.92 12.48 4.03
CA ILE A 329 -12.02 11.74 2.77
C ILE A 329 -11.05 12.34 1.74
N VAL A 330 -11.03 13.66 1.57
CA VAL A 330 -10.11 14.34 0.64
C VAL A 330 -8.64 14.03 1.00
N MET A 331 -8.26 14.16 2.27
CA MET A 331 -6.91 13.87 2.72
C MET A 331 -6.53 12.40 2.51
N THR A 332 -7.44 11.47 2.78
CA THR A 332 -7.24 10.03 2.55
C THR A 332 -7.05 9.74 1.06
N VAL A 333 -7.84 10.35 0.19
CA VAL A 333 -7.69 10.22 -1.27
C VAL A 333 -6.32 10.73 -1.73
N ILE A 334 -5.88 11.88 -1.24
CA ILE A 334 -4.55 12.43 -1.56
C ILE A 334 -3.45 11.47 -1.06
N ALA A 335 -3.57 10.94 0.15
CA ALA A 335 -2.61 9.98 0.71
C ALA A 335 -2.53 8.68 -0.12
N LEU A 336 -3.67 8.15 -0.55
CA LEU A 336 -3.75 6.97 -1.42
C LEU A 336 -3.15 7.24 -2.80
N LEU A 337 -3.41 8.40 -3.40
CA LEU A 337 -2.80 8.79 -4.67
C LEU A 337 -1.28 8.93 -4.55
N ALA A 338 -0.80 9.55 -3.48
CA ALA A 338 0.62 9.65 -3.21
C ALA A 338 1.28 8.27 -3.03
N ALA A 339 0.63 7.36 -2.28
CA ALA A 339 1.09 5.98 -2.12
C ALA A 339 1.15 5.25 -3.47
N ARG A 340 0.11 5.42 -4.31
CA ARG A 340 0.06 4.84 -5.65
C ARG A 340 1.19 5.34 -6.55
N VAL A 341 1.44 6.65 -6.56
CA VAL A 341 2.55 7.25 -7.31
C VAL A 341 3.89 6.72 -6.83
N CYS A 342 4.10 6.61 -5.52
CA CYS A 342 5.35 6.08 -4.97
C CYS A 342 5.56 4.59 -5.27
N LEU A 343 4.50 3.77 -5.21
CA LEU A 343 4.55 2.36 -5.64
C LEU A 343 4.95 2.26 -7.12
N GLN A 344 4.35 3.09 -7.98
CA GLN A 344 4.70 3.14 -9.39
C GLN A 344 6.17 3.53 -9.60
N LEU A 345 6.65 4.59 -8.92
CA LEU A 345 8.04 5.03 -9.00
C LEU A 345 9.01 3.96 -8.51
N ALA A 346 8.69 3.32 -7.39
CA ALA A 346 9.53 2.25 -6.83
C ALA A 346 9.65 1.09 -7.83
N LEU A 347 8.52 0.57 -8.34
CA LEU A 347 8.53 -0.56 -9.28
C LEU A 347 9.21 -0.25 -10.62
N LEU A 348 9.13 1.00 -11.10
CA LEU A 348 9.75 1.40 -12.36
C LEU A 348 11.28 1.58 -12.24
N HIS A 349 11.77 2.04 -11.09
CA HIS A 349 13.16 2.49 -10.93
C HIS A 349 13.97 1.63 -9.96
N GLU A 350 13.37 0.61 -9.36
CA GLU A 350 14.10 -0.35 -8.52
C GLU A 350 14.97 -1.28 -9.37
N GLU A 351 16.12 -1.71 -8.81
CA GLU A 351 17.03 -2.65 -9.45
C GLU A 351 16.28 -3.95 -9.83
N PRO A 352 16.20 -4.33 -11.12
CA PRO A 352 15.46 -5.51 -11.54
C PRO A 352 16.11 -6.79 -11.01
N ASP A 353 15.29 -7.82 -10.77
CA ASP A 353 15.79 -9.16 -10.53
C ASP A 353 16.49 -9.70 -11.79
N PRO A 354 17.45 -10.64 -11.64
CA PRO A 354 17.95 -11.38 -12.79
C PRO A 354 16.82 -12.07 -13.52
N PHE A 355 16.75 -11.88 -14.82
CA PHE A 355 15.72 -12.48 -15.68
C PHE A 355 16.34 -13.41 -16.70
N THR A 356 15.65 -14.50 -17.03
CA THR A 356 16.19 -15.58 -17.86
C THR A 356 15.74 -15.51 -19.32
N GLY A 357 14.72 -14.71 -19.65
CA GLY A 357 14.09 -14.68 -20.96
C GLY A 357 13.30 -15.94 -21.32
N ARG A 358 13.25 -16.95 -20.43
CA ARG A 358 12.46 -18.19 -20.65
C ARG A 358 10.98 -17.90 -20.68
N PRO A 359 10.17 -18.69 -21.41
CA PRO A 359 8.72 -18.52 -21.43
C PRO A 359 8.13 -18.82 -20.03
N VAL A 360 7.38 -17.87 -19.47
CA VAL A 360 6.68 -17.98 -18.18
C VAL A 360 5.24 -17.51 -18.32
N LEU A 361 4.35 -18.03 -17.49
CA LEU A 361 2.96 -17.56 -17.43
C LEU A 361 2.89 -16.26 -16.63
N CYS A 362 2.31 -15.21 -17.20
CA CYS A 362 2.11 -13.96 -16.47
C CYS A 362 0.99 -14.12 -15.43
N VAL A 363 1.26 -13.78 -14.16
CA VAL A 363 0.28 -13.86 -13.05
C VAL A 363 -0.91 -12.92 -13.25
N HIS A 364 -0.71 -11.82 -14.01
CA HIS A 364 -1.73 -10.78 -14.16
C HIS A 364 -2.63 -10.96 -15.38
N CYS A 365 -2.10 -11.45 -16.50
CA CYS A 365 -2.84 -11.56 -17.76
C CYS A 365 -2.89 -12.99 -18.31
N GLU A 366 -2.27 -13.96 -17.63
CA GLU A 366 -2.27 -15.38 -17.97
C GLU A 366 -1.70 -15.71 -19.39
N HIS A 367 -1.02 -14.75 -20.00
CA HIS A 367 -0.30 -15.01 -21.27
C HIS A 367 1.08 -15.60 -21.01
N VAL A 368 1.51 -16.48 -21.89
CA VAL A 368 2.89 -16.98 -21.92
C VAL A 368 3.78 -15.89 -22.50
N VAL A 369 4.68 -15.38 -21.69
CA VAL A 369 5.56 -14.25 -22.03
C VAL A 369 7.00 -14.60 -21.65
N PRO A 370 8.01 -13.99 -22.26
CA PRO A 370 9.38 -14.14 -21.78
C PRO A 370 9.54 -13.57 -20.36
N ASP A 371 10.33 -14.26 -19.52
CA ASP A 371 10.67 -13.82 -18.19
C ASP A 371 11.51 -12.53 -18.25
N MET A 372 10.88 -11.41 -17.91
CA MET A 372 11.42 -10.06 -17.97
C MET A 372 10.91 -9.21 -16.80
N PRO A 373 11.57 -8.06 -16.46
CA PRO A 373 11.13 -7.17 -15.39
C PRO A 373 9.69 -6.68 -15.52
N PHE A 374 9.19 -6.52 -16.74
CA PHE A 374 7.81 -6.16 -17.05
C PHE A 374 7.21 -7.12 -18.07
N CYS A 375 5.92 -7.39 -17.94
CA CYS A 375 5.22 -8.24 -18.90
C CYS A 375 5.03 -7.49 -20.24
N PRO A 376 5.52 -8.02 -21.39
CA PRO A 376 5.34 -7.37 -22.68
C PRO A 376 3.88 -7.27 -23.13
N ALA A 377 2.99 -8.15 -22.63
CA ALA A 377 1.58 -8.15 -22.99
C ALA A 377 0.74 -7.14 -22.18
N CYS A 378 0.94 -7.05 -20.86
CA CYS A 378 0.08 -6.23 -20.00
C CYS A 378 0.80 -5.09 -19.25
N GLY A 379 2.12 -5.00 -19.31
CA GLY A 379 2.92 -3.96 -18.66
C GLY A 379 3.10 -4.11 -17.14
N ALA A 380 2.53 -5.15 -16.52
CA ALA A 380 2.69 -5.38 -15.09
C ALA A 380 4.16 -5.67 -14.73
N ALA A 381 4.61 -5.10 -13.61
CA ALA A 381 5.94 -5.39 -13.08
C ALA A 381 5.99 -6.81 -12.51
N SER A 382 7.04 -7.57 -12.78
CA SER A 382 7.23 -8.91 -12.23
C SER A 382 7.25 -8.88 -10.70
N ARG A 383 7.85 -7.85 -10.11
CA ARG A 383 7.90 -7.59 -8.66
C ARG A 383 6.57 -7.23 -8.02
N ALA A 384 5.54 -6.91 -8.80
CA ALA A 384 4.18 -6.75 -8.30
C ALA A 384 3.52 -8.07 -7.88
N SER A 385 4.17 -9.21 -8.09
CA SER A 385 3.79 -10.52 -7.55
C SER A 385 4.76 -10.97 -6.46
N SER A 386 4.30 -11.82 -5.53
CA SER A 386 5.14 -12.38 -4.48
C SER A 386 6.30 -13.20 -5.05
N ARG A 387 7.41 -13.32 -4.32
CA ARG A 387 8.58 -14.11 -4.74
C ARG A 387 8.23 -15.59 -4.91
N SER A 388 7.42 -16.12 -3.99
CA SER A 388 6.90 -17.49 -4.06
C SER A 388 6.14 -17.70 -5.38
N SER A 389 5.24 -16.79 -5.76
CA SER A 389 4.54 -16.84 -7.05
C SER A 389 5.50 -16.75 -8.25
N ARG A 390 6.55 -15.93 -8.17
CA ARG A 390 7.58 -15.86 -9.23
C ARG A 390 8.37 -17.15 -9.36
N ARG A 391 8.77 -17.78 -8.24
CA ARG A 391 9.49 -19.08 -8.24
C ARG A 391 8.64 -20.19 -8.84
N LEU A 392 7.37 -20.30 -8.45
CA LEU A 392 6.45 -21.30 -9.01
C LEU A 392 6.33 -21.19 -10.54
N ARG A 393 6.36 -20.00 -11.11
CA ARG A 393 6.34 -19.79 -12.55
C ARG A 393 7.60 -20.32 -13.26
N TRP A 394 8.75 -20.29 -12.60
CA TRP A 394 10.00 -20.83 -13.15
C TRP A 394 10.09 -22.34 -13.02
N GLU A 395 9.56 -22.91 -11.95
CA GLU A 395 9.54 -24.36 -11.69
C GLU A 395 8.54 -25.11 -12.55
N SER A 396 7.44 -24.45 -12.91
CA SER A 396 6.37 -25.00 -13.77
C SER A 396 6.26 -24.20 -15.07
N PRO A 397 7.22 -24.33 -16.01
CA PRO A 397 7.11 -23.65 -17.29
C PRO A 397 5.86 -24.12 -18.02
N PRO A 398 5.13 -23.23 -18.71
CA PRO A 398 3.95 -23.60 -19.44
C PRO A 398 4.33 -24.62 -20.50
N THR A 399 3.72 -25.81 -20.46
CA THR A 399 3.78 -26.76 -21.56
C THR A 399 3.18 -26.08 -22.75
N ARG A 400 3.94 -25.98 -23.86
CA ARG A 400 3.46 -25.48 -25.14
C ARG A 400 2.19 -26.26 -25.47
N GLN A 401 1.02 -25.66 -25.32
CA GLN A 401 -0.18 -26.17 -25.98
C GLN A 401 0.10 -26.09 -27.48
N ALA A 402 0.41 -27.25 -28.06
CA ALA A 402 0.55 -27.39 -29.49
C ALA A 402 -0.79 -26.95 -30.12
N GLY A 403 -0.69 -25.89 -30.91
CA GLY A 403 -1.65 -25.34 -31.83
C GLY A 403 -3.11 -25.81 -31.74
N THR A 404 -3.98 -24.97 -31.22
CA THR A 404 -5.26 -24.78 -31.84
C THR A 404 -5.18 -23.52 -32.69
N SER A 405 -4.90 -23.73 -33.94
CA SER A 405 -5.18 -22.81 -35.02
C SER A 405 -6.67 -22.46 -34.98
N SER A 406 -7.01 -21.33 -34.46
CA SER A 406 -8.28 -20.68 -34.79
C SER A 406 -8.06 -19.76 -35.97
N ALA A 407 -7.94 -20.40 -37.13
CA ALA A 407 -8.54 -19.85 -38.32
C ALA A 407 -10.05 -20.09 -38.12
N ASP A 408 -10.79 -19.02 -37.82
CA ASP A 408 -12.20 -18.78 -38.10
C ASP A 408 -12.73 -17.76 -37.06
N VAL A 409 -12.87 -16.59 -37.50
CA VAL A 409 -13.85 -15.49 -37.48
C VAL A 409 -13.14 -14.15 -37.58
#